data_199655359b9950b7cbc7336f356a334e
#
_entry.id   199655359b9950b7cbc7336f356a334e
#
_cell.length_a   1.000
_cell.length_b   1.000
_cell.length_c   1.000
_cell.angle_alpha   90.00
_cell.angle_beta   90.00
_cell.angle_gamma   90.00
#
_symmetry.space_group_name_H-M   'P 1'
#
loop_
_entity.id
_entity.type
_entity.pdbx_description
1 polymer ?
#
loop_
_entity_poly.entity_id
_entity_poly.type
_entity_poly.pdbx_seq_one_letter_code
_entity_poly.pdbx_strand_id
1 'polypeptide(L)'
;MTNFVELRKDERAQAIASIQQYFEQNLTEPIGNLPAGQLLDFFMEEIGPVIYNRAISDAQVRLQQRVMDLNGELFEDEFQFWIRKAAKRRTQK
;
A
#
# COMPACT_ATOMS: atom_id res chain seq x y z
N MET A 1 22.23 4.37 4.24
CA MET A 1 21.95 3.46 3.15
C MET A 1 20.52 2.95 3.26
N THR A 2 19.79 3.09 2.21
CA THR A 2 18.41 2.69 2.20
C THR A 2 18.25 1.30 1.61
N ASN A 3 17.58 0.43 2.34
CA ASN A 3 17.26 -0.91 1.88
C ASN A 3 15.75 -1.07 1.75
N PHE A 4 15.07 0.02 1.44
CA PHE A 4 13.62 -0.01 1.42
C PHE A 4 13.06 -0.79 0.24
N VAL A 5 13.63 -0.58 -0.93
CA VAL A 5 13.20 -1.28 -2.15
C VAL A 5 14.40 -1.44 -3.08
N GLU A 6 14.60 -2.65 -3.57
CA GLU A 6 15.53 -2.91 -4.64
C GLU A 6 14.79 -3.53 -5.81
N LEU A 7 15.01 -2.96 -6.99
CA LEU A 7 14.41 -3.51 -8.20
C LEU A 7 15.19 -4.77 -8.62
N ARG A 8 14.45 -5.80 -9.01
CA ARG A 8 15.05 -6.97 -9.62
C ARG A 8 15.65 -6.57 -10.98
N LYS A 9 16.55 -7.41 -11.49
CA LYS A 9 17.23 -7.13 -12.74
C LYS A 9 16.26 -6.91 -13.91
N ASP A 10 15.22 -7.74 -13.99
CA ASP A 10 14.21 -7.63 -15.04
C ASP A 10 13.35 -6.37 -14.86
N GLU A 11 13.01 -6.04 -13.63
CA GLU A 11 12.26 -4.83 -13.33
C GLU A 11 13.04 -3.58 -13.68
N ARG A 12 14.34 -3.59 -13.35
CA ARG A 12 15.22 -2.48 -13.69
C ARG A 12 15.30 -2.29 -15.20
N ALA A 13 15.45 -3.37 -15.95
CA ALA A 13 15.51 -3.30 -17.42
C ALA A 13 14.22 -2.72 -17.99
N GLN A 14 13.07 -3.13 -17.48
CA GLN A 14 11.78 -2.60 -17.91
C GLN A 14 11.63 -1.13 -17.57
N ALA A 15 12.06 -0.73 -16.38
CA ALA A 15 12.00 0.67 -15.97
C ALA A 15 12.85 1.55 -16.86
N ILE A 16 14.06 1.10 -17.19
CA ILE A 16 14.95 1.85 -18.10
C ILE A 16 14.33 1.98 -19.49
N ALA A 17 13.77 0.89 -20.01
CA ALA A 17 13.11 0.92 -21.32
C ALA A 17 11.91 1.88 -21.31
N SER A 18 11.18 1.90 -20.24
CA SER A 18 10.03 2.80 -20.08
C SER A 18 10.45 4.26 -20.03
N ILE A 19 11.53 4.55 -19.32
CA ILE A 19 12.10 5.91 -19.29
C ILE A 19 12.53 6.34 -20.69
N GLN A 20 13.17 5.45 -21.42
CA GLN A 20 13.61 5.75 -22.80
C GLN A 20 12.41 6.02 -23.70
N GLN A 21 11.35 5.26 -23.57
CA GLN A 21 10.12 5.48 -24.33
C GLN A 21 9.50 6.85 -23.99
N TYR A 22 9.50 7.23 -22.74
CA TYR A 22 8.98 8.54 -22.33
C TYR A 22 9.78 9.66 -23.02
N PHE A 23 11.08 9.54 -23.06
CA PHE A 23 11.93 10.53 -23.71
C PHE A 23 11.64 10.61 -25.21
N GLU A 24 11.46 9.46 -25.86
CA GLU A 24 11.15 9.45 -27.30
C GLU A 24 9.84 10.15 -27.62
N GLN A 25 8.85 9.99 -26.76
CA GLN A 25 7.51 10.52 -27.02
C GLN A 25 7.32 11.96 -26.56
N ASN A 26 8.07 12.42 -25.58
CA ASN A 26 7.79 13.70 -24.94
C ASN A 26 8.93 14.70 -24.97
N LEU A 27 10.13 14.28 -25.30
CA LEU A 27 11.31 15.15 -25.32
C LEU A 27 11.95 15.13 -26.72
N THR A 28 12.73 16.16 -27.00
CA THR A 28 13.32 16.31 -28.33
C THR A 28 14.48 15.36 -28.60
N GLU A 29 15.18 14.95 -27.53
CA GLU A 29 16.32 14.06 -27.67
C GLU A 29 16.10 12.75 -26.94
N PRO A 30 16.52 11.63 -27.53
CA PRO A 30 16.46 10.35 -26.84
C PRO A 30 17.45 10.29 -25.70
N ILE A 31 17.22 9.38 -24.76
CA ILE A 31 18.14 9.13 -23.67
C ILE A 31 18.76 7.74 -23.86
N GLY A 32 20.07 7.66 -23.70
CA GLY A 32 20.79 6.40 -23.81
C GLY A 32 20.53 5.49 -22.62
N ASN A 33 20.96 4.26 -22.76
CA ASN A 33 20.72 3.23 -21.74
C ASN A 33 21.39 3.58 -20.40
N LEU A 34 22.65 4.01 -20.44
CA LEU A 34 23.38 4.37 -19.22
C LEU A 34 22.78 5.59 -18.52
N PRO A 35 22.57 6.72 -19.20
CA PRO A 35 21.91 7.86 -18.55
C PRO A 35 20.52 7.55 -18.02
N ALA A 36 19.75 6.71 -18.71
CA ALA A 36 18.45 6.30 -18.23
C ALA A 36 18.56 5.52 -16.92
N GLY A 37 19.54 4.65 -16.82
CA GLY A 37 19.81 3.92 -15.57
C GLY A 37 20.24 4.83 -14.45
N GLN A 38 21.06 5.84 -14.76
CA GLN A 38 21.48 6.82 -13.76
C GLN A 38 20.30 7.67 -13.27
N LEU A 39 19.42 8.04 -14.15
CA LEU A 39 18.21 8.77 -13.79
C LEU A 39 17.30 7.92 -12.88
N LEU A 40 17.16 6.65 -13.21
CA LEU A 40 16.41 5.71 -12.39
C LEU A 40 17.02 5.61 -10.99
N ASP A 41 18.33 5.47 -10.90
CA ASP A 41 19.03 5.39 -9.61
C ASP A 41 18.81 6.66 -8.78
N PHE A 42 18.92 7.82 -9.41
CA PHE A 42 18.65 9.09 -8.73
C PHE A 42 17.22 9.12 -8.18
N PHE A 43 16.27 8.74 -9.01
CA PHE A 43 14.86 8.73 -8.59
C PHE A 43 14.64 7.79 -7.41
N MET A 44 15.19 6.59 -7.49
CA MET A 44 15.02 5.60 -6.42
C MET A 44 15.64 6.07 -5.11
N GLU A 45 16.79 6.72 -5.16
CA GLU A 45 17.48 7.18 -3.96
C GLU A 45 16.88 8.45 -3.38
N GLU A 46 16.50 9.38 -4.24
CA GLU A 46 16.06 10.70 -3.78
C GLU A 46 14.56 10.76 -3.51
N ILE A 47 13.77 10.20 -4.41
CA ILE A 47 12.30 10.34 -4.34
C ILE A 47 11.65 9.06 -3.84
N GLY A 48 12.24 7.91 -4.12
CA GLY A 48 11.71 6.62 -3.72
C GLY A 48 11.34 6.52 -2.25
N PRO A 49 12.18 6.98 -1.31
CA PRO A 49 11.83 6.92 0.11
C PRO A 49 10.57 7.70 0.47
N VAL A 50 10.30 8.80 -0.21
CA VAL A 50 9.07 9.58 0.02
C VAL A 50 7.85 8.76 -0.34
N ILE A 51 7.89 8.12 -1.52
CA ILE A 51 6.80 7.28 -2.00
C ILE A 51 6.62 6.07 -1.10
N TYR A 52 7.72 5.42 -0.74
CA TYR A 52 7.69 4.24 0.12
C TYR A 52 7.10 4.57 1.50
N ASN A 53 7.57 5.65 2.11
CA ASN A 53 7.10 6.06 3.44
C ASN A 53 5.61 6.39 3.41
N ARG A 54 5.15 7.02 2.33
CA ARG A 54 3.72 7.30 2.18
C ARG A 54 2.92 6.00 2.05
N ALA A 55 3.43 5.04 1.29
CA ALA A 55 2.76 3.75 1.15
C ALA A 55 2.68 3.02 2.49
N ILE A 56 3.76 3.05 3.29
CA ILE A 56 3.76 2.44 4.62
C ILE A 56 2.76 3.14 5.54
N SER A 57 2.72 4.45 5.50
CA SER A 57 1.77 5.22 6.29
C SER A 57 0.32 4.87 5.94
N ASP A 58 0.02 4.78 4.66
CA ASP A 58 -1.32 4.39 4.19
C ASP A 58 -1.67 2.96 4.61
N ALA A 59 -0.70 2.05 4.54
CA ALA A 59 -0.89 0.66 4.97
C ALA A 59 -1.18 0.60 6.47
N GLN A 60 -0.47 1.40 7.25
CA GLN A 60 -0.67 1.46 8.69
C GLN A 60 -2.07 1.93 9.06
N VAL A 61 -2.58 2.94 8.37
CA VAL A 61 -3.94 3.44 8.58
C VAL A 61 -4.96 2.33 8.28
N ARG A 62 -4.77 1.62 7.19
CA ARG A 62 -5.67 0.51 6.82
C ARG A 62 -5.62 -0.62 7.83
N LEU A 63 -4.44 -0.93 8.33
CA LEU A 63 -4.29 -1.97 9.34
C LEU A 63 -4.99 -1.58 10.65
N GLN A 64 -4.83 -0.33 11.07
CA GLN A 64 -5.51 0.20 12.25
C GLN A 64 -7.03 0.11 12.09
N GLN A 65 -7.52 0.43 10.91
CA GLN A 65 -8.96 0.34 10.62
C GLN A 65 -9.44 -1.11 10.73
N ARG A 66 -8.67 -2.06 10.20
CA ARG A 66 -8.99 -3.49 10.31
C ARG A 66 -9.04 -3.96 11.76
N VAL A 67 -8.10 -3.49 12.58
CA VAL A 67 -8.08 -3.82 14.00
C VAL A 67 -9.33 -3.26 14.70
N MET A 68 -9.72 -2.06 14.37
CA MET A 68 -10.95 -1.46 14.92
C MET A 68 -12.19 -2.23 14.49
N ASP A 69 -12.23 -2.65 13.23
CA ASP A 69 -13.37 -3.41 12.70
C ASP A 69 -13.52 -4.76 13.40
N LEU A 70 -12.40 -5.37 13.83
CA LEU A 70 -12.45 -6.64 14.56
C LEU A 70 -13.29 -6.57 15.81
N ASN A 71 -13.22 -5.45 16.53
CA ASN A 71 -14.04 -5.28 17.72
C ASN A 71 -15.53 -5.33 17.39
N GLY A 72 -15.94 -4.68 16.30
CA GLY A 72 -17.33 -4.71 15.85
C GLY A 72 -17.77 -6.07 15.34
N GLU A 73 -16.86 -6.82 14.70
CA GLU A 73 -17.17 -8.13 14.13
C GLU A 73 -17.20 -9.24 15.18
N LEU A 74 -16.32 -9.17 16.17
CA LEU A 74 -16.10 -10.26 17.12
C LEU A 74 -16.66 -10.00 18.50
N PHE A 75 -17.08 -8.77 18.76
CA PHE A 75 -17.62 -8.42 20.07
C PHE A 75 -18.93 -9.19 20.33
N GLU A 76 -19.04 -9.75 21.51
CA GLU A 76 -20.24 -10.43 21.95
C GLU A 76 -20.90 -9.62 23.06
N ASP A 77 -22.19 -9.42 22.96
CA ASP A 77 -22.97 -8.77 24.00
C ASP A 77 -22.94 -9.61 25.27
N GLU A 78 -22.55 -8.97 26.37
CA GLU A 78 -22.41 -9.66 27.64
C GLU A 78 -23.73 -9.65 28.42
N PHE A 79 -23.89 -10.61 29.30
CA PHE A 79 -25.02 -10.67 30.23
C PHE A 79 -26.38 -10.64 29.56
N GLN A 80 -26.51 -11.40 28.49
CA GLN A 80 -27.73 -11.37 27.66
C GLN A 80 -28.77 -12.42 28.05
N PHE A 81 -28.43 -13.34 28.97
CA PHE A 81 -29.30 -14.47 29.29
C PHE A 81 -30.68 -14.01 29.75
N TRP A 82 -30.74 -13.16 30.75
CA TRP A 82 -32.01 -12.73 31.32
C TRP A 82 -32.80 -11.85 30.37
N ILE A 83 -32.12 -11.04 29.59
CA ILE A 83 -32.75 -10.17 28.59
C ILE A 83 -33.42 -11.01 27.52
N ARG A 84 -32.74 -12.01 27.01
CA ARG A 84 -33.27 -12.92 25.98
C ARG A 84 -34.43 -13.72 26.51
N LYS A 85 -34.36 -14.18 27.76
CA LYS A 85 -35.43 -14.94 28.39
C LYS A 85 -36.69 -14.09 28.58
N ALA A 86 -36.55 -12.84 28.97
CA ALA A 86 -37.67 -11.92 29.11
C ALA A 86 -38.36 -11.65 27.77
N ALA A 87 -37.57 -11.44 26.70
CA ALA A 87 -38.10 -11.25 25.36
C ALA A 87 -38.85 -12.49 24.87
N LYS A 88 -38.31 -13.67 25.14
CA LYS A 88 -38.96 -14.93 24.77
C LYS A 88 -40.29 -15.12 25.48
N ARG A 89 -40.43 -14.72 26.75
CA ARG A 89 -41.68 -14.75 27.46
C ARG A 89 -42.75 -13.87 26.82
N ARG A 90 -42.34 -12.69 26.31
CA ARG A 90 -43.28 -11.77 25.65
C ARG A 90 -43.87 -12.34 24.39
N THR A 91 -43.11 -13.16 23.68
CA THR A 91 -43.54 -13.72 22.39
C THR A 91 -44.32 -15.01 22.56
N GLN A 92 -44.36 -15.60 23.74
CA GLN A 92 -45.01 -16.88 24.01
C GLN A 92 -46.42 -16.72 24.60
N LYS A 93 -47.12 -15.71 24.28
CA LYS A 93 -48.51 -15.58 24.73
C LYS A 93 -49.45 -16.40 23.90
#